data_d38d603a9bc46c3ff06ccec91058ef37
#
_entry.id   d38d603a9bc46c3ff06ccec91058ef37
#
_cell.length_a   1.000
_cell.length_b   1.000
_cell.length_c   1.000
_cell.angle_alpha   90.00
_cell.angle_beta   90.00
_cell.angle_gamma   90.00
#
_symmetry.space_group_name_H-M   'P 1'
#
loop_
_entity.id
_entity.type
_entity.pdbx_description
1 polymer ?
#
loop_
_entity_poly.entity_id
_entity_poly.type
_entity_poly.pdbx_seq_one_letter_code
_entity_poly.pdbx_strand_id
1 'polypeptide(L)'
;APLFAQYKTLTLQQHPALSEPTKARRLLYETIRRMLSDQVYDVIDVTRVNLQKHQPKSADEARQAGPLVAFGTEMVGRVQDMKSFLFKHLYRHPQVMEMTNNAQTVVRELFDAYLSRPQEMSPDFSRREETPRAVADYIAGMTDRYATREHKRLTGRRLFA
;
A
#
# COMPACT_ATOMS: atom_id res chain seq x y z
N ALA A 1 7.49 10.12 14.11
CA ALA A 1 7.98 8.76 14.38
C ALA A 1 9.41 8.84 14.91
N PRO A 2 9.81 8.06 15.92
CA PRO A 2 11.17 8.07 16.48
C PRO A 2 12.22 7.83 15.40
N LEU A 3 12.01 6.85 14.55
CA LEU A 3 12.89 6.54 13.43
C LEU A 3 13.13 7.74 12.50
N PHE A 4 12.08 8.45 12.12
CA PHE A 4 12.22 9.65 11.29
C PHE A 4 13.07 10.73 11.98
N ALA A 5 12.88 10.96 13.27
CA ALA A 5 13.66 11.94 14.04
C ALA A 5 15.16 11.55 14.06
N GLN A 6 15.48 10.28 14.24
CA GLN A 6 16.86 9.76 14.18
C GLN A 6 17.49 10.06 12.81
N TYR A 7 16.82 9.71 11.72
CA TYR A 7 17.34 9.96 10.37
C TYR A 7 17.42 11.43 10.01
N LYS A 8 16.49 12.27 10.53
CA LYS A 8 16.56 13.72 10.38
C LYS A 8 17.84 14.26 11.02
N THR A 9 18.17 13.82 12.24
CA THR A 9 19.42 14.21 12.92
C THR A 9 20.63 13.80 12.11
N LEU A 10 20.69 12.56 11.65
CA LEU A 10 21.79 12.06 10.81
C LEU A 10 21.94 12.83 9.49
N THR A 11 20.82 13.21 8.88
CA THR A 11 20.81 14.00 7.65
C THR A 11 21.35 15.42 7.90
N LEU A 12 20.97 16.06 9.00
CA LEU A 12 21.48 17.38 9.39
C LEU A 12 22.96 17.35 9.74
N GLN A 13 23.46 16.28 10.35
CA GLN A 13 24.90 16.10 10.61
C GLN A 13 25.72 16.05 9.32
N GLN A 14 25.21 15.39 8.28
CA GLN A 14 25.89 15.32 6.97
C GLN A 14 25.70 16.57 6.12
N HIS A 15 24.55 17.23 6.25
CA HIS A 15 24.16 18.39 5.46
C HIS A 15 23.64 19.53 6.35
N PRO A 16 24.52 20.19 7.13
CA PRO A 16 24.11 21.25 8.07
C PRO A 16 23.32 22.40 7.42
N ALA A 17 23.62 22.70 6.15
CA ALA A 17 22.92 23.73 5.39
C ALA A 17 21.44 23.45 5.16
N LEU A 18 20.95 22.22 5.40
CA LEU A 18 19.52 21.88 5.34
C LEU A 18 18.73 22.30 6.59
N SER A 19 19.39 22.83 7.62
CA SER A 19 18.72 23.40 8.80
C SER A 19 17.98 24.71 8.50
N GLU A 20 18.29 25.39 7.39
CA GLU A 20 17.63 26.62 6.99
C GLU A 20 16.13 26.39 6.73
N PRO A 21 15.23 27.26 7.25
CA PRO A 21 13.78 27.10 7.07
C PRO A 21 13.33 26.99 5.61
N THR A 22 14.01 27.71 4.70
CA THR A 22 13.74 27.70 3.26
C THR A 22 14.01 26.32 2.61
N LYS A 23 14.78 25.46 3.28
CA LYS A 23 15.16 24.12 2.81
C LYS A 23 14.38 22.98 3.49
N ALA A 24 13.35 23.30 4.27
CA ALA A 24 12.59 22.30 5.05
C ALA A 24 12.06 21.13 4.19
N ARG A 25 11.56 21.43 2.98
CA ARG A 25 11.09 20.40 2.03
C ARG A 25 12.23 19.49 1.55
N ARG A 26 13.40 20.06 1.28
CA ARG A 26 14.59 19.31 0.87
C ARG A 26 15.09 18.42 2.01
N LEU A 27 15.13 18.95 3.23
CA LEU A 27 15.46 18.16 4.43
C LEU A 27 14.53 16.95 4.59
N LEU A 28 13.21 17.15 4.41
CA LEU A 28 12.23 16.07 4.48
C LEU A 28 12.56 14.94 3.47
N TYR A 29 12.76 15.29 2.20
CA TYR A 29 13.05 14.29 1.16
C TYR A 29 14.40 13.62 1.35
N GLU A 30 15.44 14.33 1.75
CA GLU A 30 16.75 13.71 2.05
C GLU A 30 16.67 12.76 3.25
N THR A 31 15.89 13.11 4.27
CA THR A 31 15.65 12.22 5.41
C THR A 31 14.95 10.93 4.95
N ILE A 32 13.88 11.04 4.15
CA ILE A 32 13.14 9.88 3.63
C ILE A 32 14.05 9.04 2.73
N ARG A 33 14.78 9.67 1.81
CA ARG A 33 15.70 8.98 0.91
C ARG A 33 16.73 8.15 1.68
N ARG A 34 17.30 8.71 2.73
CA ARG A 34 18.25 8.01 3.59
C ARG A 34 17.61 6.83 4.31
N MET A 35 16.43 7.02 4.88
CA MET A 35 15.68 5.94 5.51
C MET A 35 15.42 4.77 4.55
N LEU A 36 15.03 5.06 3.31
CA LEU A 36 14.79 4.05 2.29
C LEU A 36 16.09 3.36 1.85
N SER A 37 17.17 4.13 1.67
CA SER A 37 18.47 3.58 1.29
C SER A 37 18.98 2.57 2.32
N ASP A 38 18.92 2.90 3.61
CA ASP A 38 19.38 2.02 4.67
C ASP A 38 18.56 0.72 4.73
N GLN A 39 17.24 0.79 4.51
CA GLN A 39 16.39 -0.39 4.41
C GLN A 39 16.76 -1.29 3.21
N VAL A 40 17.02 -0.66 2.05
CA VAL A 40 17.43 -1.40 0.85
C VAL A 40 18.76 -2.09 1.05
N TYR A 41 19.76 -1.40 1.61
CA TYR A 41 21.06 -1.99 1.87
C TYR A 41 21.00 -3.10 2.92
N ASP A 42 20.21 -2.92 3.98
CA ASP A 42 19.99 -3.96 5.00
C ASP A 42 19.42 -5.25 4.37
N VAL A 43 18.40 -5.15 3.54
CA VAL A 43 17.84 -6.31 2.82
C VAL A 43 18.87 -6.96 1.91
N ILE A 44 19.65 -6.17 1.16
CA ILE A 44 20.69 -6.69 0.25
C ILE A 44 21.74 -7.46 1.04
N ASP A 45 22.24 -6.90 2.14
CA ASP A 45 23.30 -7.48 2.92
C ASP A 45 22.85 -8.76 3.64
N VAL A 46 21.67 -8.75 4.26
CA VAL A 46 21.10 -9.94 4.90
C VAL A 46 20.78 -11.02 3.87
N THR A 47 20.22 -10.66 2.73
CA THR A 47 19.96 -11.61 1.64
C THR A 47 21.26 -12.24 1.11
N ARG A 48 22.33 -11.44 0.96
CA ARG A 48 23.64 -11.95 0.55
C ARG A 48 24.19 -12.99 1.54
N VAL A 49 24.09 -12.71 2.84
CA VAL A 49 24.48 -13.66 3.90
C VAL A 49 23.65 -14.94 3.84
N ASN A 50 22.33 -14.83 3.68
CA ASN A 50 21.45 -15.99 3.57
C ASN A 50 21.76 -16.83 2.33
N LEU A 51 22.00 -16.20 1.17
CA LEU A 51 22.41 -16.90 -0.05
C LEU A 51 23.75 -17.63 0.11
N GLN A 52 24.72 -16.99 0.76
CA GLN A 52 26.01 -17.64 1.04
C GLN A 52 25.88 -18.83 1.99
N LYS A 53 24.96 -18.77 2.96
CA LYS A 53 24.70 -19.84 3.91
C LYS A 53 23.99 -21.04 3.26
N HIS A 54 22.98 -20.78 2.45
CA HIS A 54 22.10 -21.83 1.89
C HIS A 54 22.53 -22.31 0.51
N GLN A 55 23.27 -21.52 -0.24
CA GLN A 55 23.84 -21.82 -1.57
C GLN A 55 22.89 -22.55 -2.52
N PRO A 56 21.63 -22.08 -2.71
CA PRO A 56 20.68 -22.78 -3.58
C PRO A 56 21.18 -22.78 -5.02
N LYS A 57 21.16 -23.96 -5.66
CA LYS A 57 21.61 -24.17 -7.05
C LYS A 57 20.44 -24.18 -8.05
N SER A 58 19.22 -24.17 -7.57
CA SER A 58 18.00 -24.17 -8.39
C SER A 58 16.90 -23.33 -7.74
N ALA A 59 15.89 -22.98 -8.52
CA ALA A 59 14.70 -22.29 -8.01
C ALA A 59 13.95 -23.10 -6.95
N ASP A 60 13.93 -24.43 -7.10
CA ASP A 60 13.29 -25.34 -6.16
C ASP A 60 14.05 -25.43 -4.83
N GLU A 61 15.37 -25.51 -4.87
CA GLU A 61 16.21 -25.41 -3.66
C GLU A 61 16.01 -24.06 -2.95
N ALA A 62 15.92 -22.96 -3.69
CA ALA A 62 15.67 -21.65 -3.10
C ALA A 62 14.28 -21.57 -2.41
N ARG A 63 13.25 -22.20 -2.98
CA ARG A 63 11.91 -22.29 -2.35
C ARG A 63 11.93 -23.13 -1.06
N GLN A 64 12.73 -24.21 -1.04
CA GLN A 64 12.86 -25.09 0.12
C GLN A 64 13.71 -24.50 1.23
N ALA A 65 14.65 -23.62 0.91
CA ALA A 65 15.51 -22.96 1.89
C ALA A 65 14.79 -21.99 2.83
N GLY A 66 13.50 -21.69 2.56
CA GLY A 66 12.73 -20.69 3.31
C GLY A 66 13.01 -19.24 2.88
N PRO A 67 12.70 -18.24 3.70
CA PRO A 67 12.84 -16.83 3.34
C PRO A 67 14.33 -16.44 3.22
N LEU A 68 14.84 -16.41 2.00
CA LEU A 68 16.21 -15.96 1.71
C LEU A 68 16.32 -14.44 1.71
N VAL A 69 15.29 -13.74 1.22
CA VAL A 69 15.19 -12.29 1.22
C VAL A 69 14.57 -11.84 2.53
N ALA A 70 15.32 -11.13 3.35
CA ALA A 70 14.86 -10.72 4.67
C ALA A 70 15.53 -9.41 5.12
N PHE A 71 14.90 -8.73 6.05
CA PHE A 71 15.54 -7.67 6.84
C PHE A 71 16.39 -8.27 7.97
N GLY A 72 17.40 -7.55 8.39
CA GLY A 72 18.11 -7.81 9.63
C GLY A 72 17.21 -7.58 10.86
N THR A 73 17.52 -8.24 11.96
CA THR A 73 16.67 -8.24 13.17
C THR A 73 16.39 -6.83 13.68
N GLU A 74 17.37 -5.93 13.67
CA GLU A 74 17.18 -4.54 14.09
C GLU A 74 16.27 -3.77 13.13
N MET A 75 16.46 -3.97 11.81
CA MET A 75 15.65 -3.31 10.81
C MET A 75 14.19 -3.78 10.83
N VAL A 76 13.93 -5.06 11.12
CA VAL A 76 12.57 -5.59 11.34
C VAL A 76 11.84 -4.79 12.42
N GLY A 77 12.47 -4.56 13.58
CA GLY A 77 11.90 -3.76 14.65
C GLY A 77 11.59 -2.33 14.22
N ARG A 78 12.56 -1.67 13.57
CA ARG A 78 12.40 -0.29 13.08
C ARG A 78 11.27 -0.16 12.05
N VAL A 79 11.16 -1.11 11.13
CA VAL A 79 10.08 -1.15 10.12
C VAL A 79 8.73 -1.39 10.78
N GLN A 80 8.65 -2.26 11.79
CA GLN A 80 7.41 -2.53 12.52
C GLN A 80 6.92 -1.30 13.29
N ASP A 81 7.82 -0.56 13.95
CA ASP A 81 7.50 0.68 14.63
C ASP A 81 6.98 1.75 13.65
N MET A 82 7.62 1.87 12.48
CA MET A 82 7.18 2.77 11.44
C MET A 82 5.79 2.39 10.91
N LYS A 83 5.54 1.11 10.64
CA LYS A 83 4.23 0.63 10.19
C LYS A 83 3.15 0.92 11.23
N SER A 84 3.43 0.67 12.51
CA SER A 84 2.51 0.96 13.62
C SER A 84 2.19 2.45 13.73
N PHE A 85 3.21 3.30 13.58
CA PHE A 85 3.03 4.75 13.56
C PHE A 85 2.16 5.19 12.37
N LEU A 86 2.45 4.73 11.16
CA LEU A 86 1.68 5.07 9.97
C LEU A 86 0.24 4.55 10.06
N PHE A 87 0.06 3.34 10.59
CA PHE A 87 -1.28 2.79 10.80
C PHE A 87 -2.11 3.70 11.70
N LYS A 88 -1.55 4.14 12.83
CA LYS A 88 -2.25 4.97 13.80
C LYS A 88 -2.51 6.39 13.31
N HIS A 89 -1.50 7.03 12.68
CA HIS A 89 -1.54 8.46 12.40
C HIS A 89 -1.90 8.82 10.96
N LEU A 90 -1.77 7.89 10.02
CA LEU A 90 -2.13 8.09 8.61
C LEU A 90 -3.36 7.28 8.23
N TYR A 91 -3.28 5.94 8.27
CA TYR A 91 -4.35 5.09 7.78
C TYR A 91 -5.64 5.15 8.62
N ARG A 92 -5.53 5.50 9.90
CA ARG A 92 -6.66 5.74 10.80
C ARG A 92 -6.98 7.22 11.01
N HIS A 93 -6.36 8.11 10.22
CA HIS A 93 -6.72 9.52 10.24
C HIS A 93 -8.18 9.71 9.81
N PRO A 94 -8.99 10.58 10.48
CA PRO A 94 -10.42 10.74 10.18
C PRO A 94 -10.72 10.97 8.71
N GLN A 95 -9.97 11.83 8.02
CA GLN A 95 -10.14 12.09 6.59
C GLN A 95 -9.89 10.85 5.73
N VAL A 96 -8.89 10.03 6.05
CA VAL A 96 -8.62 8.77 5.33
C VAL A 96 -9.71 7.75 5.60
N MET A 97 -10.19 7.66 6.84
CA MET A 97 -11.29 6.76 7.21
C MET A 97 -12.60 7.15 6.53
N GLU A 98 -12.91 8.45 6.43
CA GLU A 98 -14.07 8.93 5.69
C GLU A 98 -14.03 8.50 4.22
N MET A 99 -12.90 8.74 3.53
CA MET A 99 -12.73 8.30 2.14
C MET A 99 -12.87 6.78 1.99
N THR A 100 -12.27 6.02 2.91
CA THR A 100 -12.35 4.55 2.91
C THR A 100 -13.78 4.06 3.12
N ASN A 101 -14.52 4.66 4.06
CA ASN A 101 -15.91 4.32 4.33
C ASN A 101 -16.81 4.65 3.11
N ASN A 102 -16.58 5.78 2.46
CA ASN A 102 -17.29 6.14 1.23
C ASN A 102 -16.99 5.14 0.10
N ALA A 103 -15.73 4.73 -0.07
CA ALA A 103 -15.36 3.71 -1.05
C ALA A 103 -16.03 2.35 -0.76
N GLN A 104 -16.06 1.91 0.51
CA GLN A 104 -16.77 0.69 0.90
C GLN A 104 -18.27 0.79 0.61
N THR A 105 -18.89 1.95 0.84
CA THR A 105 -20.30 2.19 0.53
C THR A 105 -20.55 2.09 -0.97
N VAL A 106 -19.68 2.69 -1.80
CA VAL A 106 -19.78 2.57 -3.27
C VAL A 106 -19.76 1.12 -3.71
N VAL A 107 -18.79 0.32 -3.20
CA VAL A 107 -18.67 -1.10 -3.58
C VAL A 107 -19.89 -1.90 -3.16
N ARG A 108 -20.43 -1.71 -1.94
CA ARG A 108 -21.63 -2.41 -1.46
C ARG A 108 -22.86 -2.03 -2.29
N GLU A 109 -23.10 -0.74 -2.49
CA GLU A 109 -24.27 -0.27 -3.24
C GLU A 109 -24.20 -0.65 -4.73
N LEU A 110 -23.02 -0.71 -5.33
CA LEU A 110 -22.82 -1.26 -6.67
C LEU A 110 -23.14 -2.75 -6.72
N PHE A 111 -22.67 -3.51 -5.72
CA PHE A 111 -22.94 -4.94 -5.63
C PHE A 111 -24.43 -5.22 -5.56
N ASP A 112 -25.15 -4.54 -4.67
CA ASP A 112 -26.60 -4.68 -4.51
C ASP A 112 -27.36 -4.25 -5.78
N ALA A 113 -26.92 -3.16 -6.42
CA ALA A 113 -27.53 -2.66 -7.64
C ALA A 113 -27.37 -3.63 -8.82
N TYR A 114 -26.18 -4.19 -9.02
CA TYR A 114 -25.94 -5.17 -10.09
C TYR A 114 -26.55 -6.53 -9.78
N LEU A 115 -26.61 -6.93 -8.51
CA LEU A 115 -27.29 -8.16 -8.12
C LEU A 115 -28.80 -8.08 -8.42
N SER A 116 -29.40 -6.92 -8.18
CA SER A 116 -30.82 -6.66 -8.45
C SER A 116 -31.12 -6.46 -9.94
N ARG A 117 -30.14 -5.98 -10.70
CA ARG A 117 -30.29 -5.63 -12.13
C ARG A 117 -29.07 -6.10 -12.93
N PRO A 118 -28.85 -7.43 -13.11
CA PRO A 118 -27.68 -7.97 -13.79
C PRO A 118 -27.51 -7.45 -15.23
N GLN A 119 -28.61 -7.08 -15.89
CA GLN A 119 -28.59 -6.52 -17.25
C GLN A 119 -27.87 -5.17 -17.37
N GLU A 120 -27.62 -4.50 -16.27
CA GLU A 120 -26.83 -3.26 -16.23
C GLU A 120 -25.32 -3.49 -16.40
N MET A 121 -24.86 -4.74 -16.22
CA MET A 121 -23.49 -5.13 -16.53
C MET A 121 -23.32 -5.39 -18.03
N SER A 122 -22.05 -5.43 -18.48
CA SER A 122 -21.77 -5.86 -19.85
C SER A 122 -22.24 -7.31 -20.10
N PRO A 123 -22.59 -7.66 -21.36
CA PRO A 123 -23.08 -9.01 -21.71
C PRO A 123 -22.18 -10.16 -21.26
N ASP A 124 -20.85 -9.93 -21.21
CA ASP A 124 -19.86 -10.95 -20.80
C ASP A 124 -20.01 -11.34 -19.33
N PHE A 125 -20.59 -10.46 -18.51
CA PHE A 125 -20.82 -10.71 -17.08
C PHE A 125 -22.28 -11.02 -16.78
N SER A 126 -23.24 -10.29 -17.37
CA SER A 126 -24.66 -10.44 -17.10
C SER A 126 -25.25 -11.81 -17.51
N ARG A 127 -24.58 -12.55 -18.42
CA ARG A 127 -24.99 -13.88 -18.89
C ARG A 127 -24.35 -15.05 -18.13
N ARG A 128 -23.49 -14.77 -17.14
CA ARG A 128 -22.87 -15.82 -16.33
C ARG A 128 -23.88 -16.44 -15.38
N GLU A 129 -23.83 -17.77 -15.21
CA GLU A 129 -24.75 -18.53 -14.34
C GLU A 129 -24.65 -18.10 -12.87
N GLU A 130 -23.43 -17.91 -12.36
CA GLU A 130 -23.21 -17.47 -10.98
C GLU A 130 -23.26 -15.94 -10.84
N THR A 131 -24.45 -15.37 -10.83
CA THR A 131 -24.67 -13.92 -10.77
C THR A 131 -23.86 -13.20 -9.67
N PRO A 132 -23.82 -13.65 -8.38
CA PRO A 132 -23.06 -12.95 -7.36
C PRO A 132 -21.55 -12.92 -7.66
N ARG A 133 -21.01 -13.99 -8.21
CA ARG A 133 -19.60 -14.08 -8.61
C ARG A 133 -19.32 -13.16 -9.80
N ALA A 134 -20.20 -13.16 -10.80
CA ALA A 134 -20.08 -12.29 -11.96
C ALA A 134 -20.09 -10.80 -11.56
N VAL A 135 -20.96 -10.42 -10.62
CA VAL A 135 -21.01 -9.05 -10.07
C VAL A 135 -19.71 -8.69 -9.36
N ALA A 136 -19.19 -9.58 -8.51
CA ALA A 136 -17.92 -9.36 -7.82
C ALA A 136 -16.74 -9.17 -8.80
N ASP A 137 -16.63 -10.06 -9.81
CA ASP A 137 -15.60 -9.97 -10.84
C ASP A 137 -15.74 -8.70 -11.69
N TYR A 138 -16.97 -8.27 -12.00
CA TYR A 138 -17.24 -7.05 -12.75
C TYR A 138 -16.79 -5.80 -11.98
N ILE A 139 -17.15 -5.70 -10.69
CA ILE A 139 -16.74 -4.59 -9.83
C ILE A 139 -15.22 -4.60 -9.62
N ALA A 140 -14.60 -5.76 -9.42
CA ALA A 140 -13.16 -5.90 -9.25
C ALA A 140 -12.36 -5.41 -10.48
N GLY A 141 -12.95 -5.47 -11.68
CA GLY A 141 -12.36 -4.94 -12.91
C GLY A 141 -12.51 -3.42 -13.10
N MET A 142 -13.22 -2.72 -12.22
CA MET A 142 -13.44 -1.28 -12.33
C MET A 142 -12.25 -0.48 -11.82
N THR A 143 -11.97 0.65 -12.48
CA THR A 143 -11.17 1.71 -11.87
C THR A 143 -12.00 2.51 -10.88
N ASP A 144 -11.36 3.16 -9.90
CA ASP A 144 -12.05 4.00 -8.89
C ASP A 144 -12.97 5.05 -9.52
N ARG A 145 -12.50 5.68 -10.60
CA ARG A 145 -13.29 6.68 -11.34
C ARG A 145 -14.52 6.07 -12.02
N TYR A 146 -14.35 4.88 -12.57
CA TYR A 146 -15.47 4.19 -13.22
C TYR A 146 -16.49 3.75 -12.17
N ALA A 147 -16.07 3.13 -11.09
CA ALA A 147 -16.94 2.71 -9.99
C ALA A 147 -17.74 3.88 -9.41
N THR A 148 -17.10 5.02 -9.16
CA THR A 148 -17.78 6.23 -8.65
C THR A 148 -18.82 6.77 -9.63
N ARG A 149 -18.52 6.76 -10.93
CA ARG A 149 -19.47 7.20 -11.98
C ARG A 149 -20.66 6.25 -12.10
N GLU A 150 -20.41 4.96 -12.11
CA GLU A 150 -21.44 3.92 -12.18
C GLU A 150 -22.32 3.93 -10.93
N HIS A 151 -21.73 4.10 -9.76
CA HIS A 151 -22.47 4.27 -8.52
C HIS A 151 -23.47 5.44 -8.62
N LYS A 152 -22.99 6.61 -9.09
CA LYS A 152 -23.85 7.76 -9.31
C LYS A 152 -24.96 7.47 -10.34
N ARG A 153 -24.62 6.77 -11.44
CA ARG A 153 -25.59 6.39 -12.48
C ARG A 153 -26.69 5.51 -11.94
N LEU A 154 -26.34 4.50 -11.15
CA LEU A 154 -27.28 3.48 -10.68
C LEU A 154 -28.08 3.90 -9.43
N THR A 155 -27.51 4.72 -8.55
CA THR A 155 -28.09 5.10 -7.26
C THR A 155 -28.56 6.55 -7.20
N GLY A 156 -28.13 7.42 -8.14
CA GLY A 156 -28.34 8.86 -8.09
C GLY A 156 -27.49 9.61 -7.04
N ARG A 157 -26.73 8.90 -6.21
CA ARG A 157 -25.94 9.47 -5.09
C ARG A 157 -24.53 9.82 -5.51
N ARG A 158 -23.98 10.87 -4.91
CA ARG A 158 -22.58 11.28 -5.08
C ARG A 158 -21.89 11.26 -3.71
N LEU A 159 -20.95 10.35 -3.51
CA LEU A 159 -20.20 10.20 -2.26
C LEU A 159 -18.81 10.85 -2.29
N PHE A 160 -18.31 11.18 -3.48
CA PHE A 160 -17.05 11.89 -3.67
C PHE A 160 -17.28 13.21 -4.39
N ALA A 161 -16.51 14.22 -4.03
CA ALA A 161 -16.59 15.56 -4.64
C ALA A 161 -16.01 15.56 -6.07
#